data_e1d81696b52dd18f72a7cf0c3f0add84
#
_entry.id   e1d81696b52dd18f72a7cf0c3f0add84
#
_cell.length_a   1.000
_cell.length_b   1.000
_cell.length_c   1.000
_cell.angle_alpha   90.00
_cell.angle_beta   90.00
_cell.angle_gamma   90.00
#
_symmetry.space_group_name_H-M   'P 1'
#
loop_
_entity.id
_entity.type
_entity.pdbx_description
1 polymer ?
#
loop_
_entity_poly.entity_id
_entity_poly.type
_entity_poly.pdbx_seq_one_letter_code
_entity_poly.pdbx_strand_id
1 'polypeptide(L)'
;MESLFPEVPPAPRPLLPSEPDVPASLTARTLDGLEWLLARELSELGATNLRIGRRTIEFTGTTETLYRAVLESRVAIRILEPLGRFAVSSPESLYKSISSVDWAKHLRPTQTLRVDARVHDSFIDHSLYAAQVVKDAVVDGVRAAHGRRPNVQLHGASLRLSLHLSGETATLFRDA
;
A
#
# COMPACT_ATOMS: atom_id res chain seq x y z
N MET A 1 17.16 22.14 41.51
CA MET A 1 17.98 21.27 40.62
C MET A 1 17.00 20.73 39.59
N GLU A 2 16.78 21.51 38.52
CA GLU A 2 15.84 21.20 37.44
C GLU A 2 16.44 20.08 36.55
N SER A 3 15.59 19.11 36.18
CA SER A 3 15.97 17.97 35.34
C SER A 3 16.42 18.49 33.97
N LEU A 4 17.67 18.24 33.63
CA LEU A 4 18.34 18.64 32.39
C LEU A 4 17.98 17.75 31.17
N PHE A 5 17.06 16.79 31.35
CA PHE A 5 16.66 15.91 30.26
C PHE A 5 15.25 16.24 29.77
N PRO A 6 15.04 16.48 28.47
CA PRO A 6 13.70 16.66 27.94
C PRO A 6 12.88 15.37 28.20
N GLU A 7 11.66 15.55 28.65
CA GLU A 7 10.71 14.45 28.83
C GLU A 7 10.56 13.68 27.50
N VAL A 8 10.90 12.40 27.52
CA VAL A 8 10.70 11.53 26.36
C VAL A 8 9.19 11.38 26.18
N PRO A 9 8.63 11.78 25.02
CA PRO A 9 7.20 11.64 24.79
C PRO A 9 6.82 10.16 24.95
N PRO A 10 5.65 9.87 25.54
CA PRO A 10 5.19 8.50 25.70
C PRO A 10 5.18 7.80 24.36
N ALA A 11 5.72 6.57 24.33
CA ALA A 11 5.70 5.74 23.14
C ALA A 11 4.26 5.68 22.58
N PRO A 12 4.09 5.78 21.24
CA PRO A 12 2.78 5.66 20.63
C PRO A 12 2.16 4.34 21.10
N ARG A 13 0.93 4.42 21.62
CA ARG A 13 0.20 3.21 22.03
C ARG A 13 0.15 2.25 20.84
N PRO A 14 0.50 0.96 21.03
CA PRO A 14 0.26 -0.02 19.99
C PRO A 14 -1.22 0.07 19.61
N LEU A 15 -1.50 0.26 18.32
CA LEU A 15 -2.85 0.11 17.80
C LEU A 15 -3.16 -1.38 17.88
N LEU A 16 -3.69 -1.82 19.02
CA LEU A 16 -4.26 -3.16 19.12
C LEU A 16 -5.41 -3.22 18.10
N PRO A 17 -5.41 -4.19 17.20
CA PRO A 17 -6.54 -4.39 16.31
C PRO A 17 -7.78 -4.64 17.16
N SER A 18 -8.77 -3.76 17.08
CA SER A 18 -10.05 -3.89 17.77
C SER A 18 -11.02 -4.85 17.06
N GLU A 19 -10.60 -5.43 15.94
CA GLU A 19 -11.37 -6.40 15.15
C GLU A 19 -10.62 -7.73 15.04
N PRO A 20 -11.33 -8.86 14.87
CA PRO A 20 -10.68 -10.15 14.67
C PRO A 20 -9.70 -10.05 13.49
N ASP A 21 -8.50 -10.57 13.67
CA ASP A 21 -7.42 -10.54 12.68
C ASP A 21 -7.76 -11.49 11.52
N VAL A 22 -8.56 -10.98 10.57
CA VAL A 22 -9.02 -11.73 9.41
C VAL A 22 -7.87 -11.81 8.40
N PRO A 23 -7.48 -13.03 7.97
CA PRO A 23 -6.44 -13.18 6.97
C PRO A 23 -6.80 -12.44 5.68
N ALA A 24 -5.88 -11.59 5.23
CA ALA A 24 -6.02 -10.80 4.01
C ALA A 24 -5.11 -11.33 2.89
N SER A 25 -5.49 -11.05 1.64
CA SER A 25 -4.62 -11.30 0.49
C SER A 25 -3.53 -10.24 0.45
N LEU A 26 -2.29 -10.66 0.36
CA LEU A 26 -1.10 -9.81 0.36
C LEU A 26 -0.21 -10.15 -0.83
N THR A 27 0.65 -9.21 -1.22
CA THR A 27 1.63 -9.41 -2.29
C THR A 27 3.01 -8.98 -1.83
N ALA A 28 3.95 -9.90 -1.79
CA ALA A 28 5.36 -9.60 -1.57
C ALA A 28 6.09 -9.44 -2.90
N ARG A 29 7.02 -8.49 -2.99
CA ARG A 29 7.89 -8.28 -4.15
C ARG A 29 9.33 -8.59 -3.81
N THR A 30 10.03 -9.19 -4.79
CA THR A 30 11.45 -9.54 -4.66
C THR A 30 12.20 -9.31 -5.97
N LEU A 31 13.47 -9.64 -6.01
CA LEU A 31 14.29 -9.69 -7.22
C LEU A 31 14.01 -10.97 -8.01
N ASP A 32 14.29 -10.92 -9.31
CA ASP A 32 14.16 -12.07 -10.21
C ASP A 32 15.09 -13.20 -9.74
N GLY A 33 14.56 -14.42 -9.64
CA GLY A 33 15.29 -15.59 -9.16
C GLY A 33 15.28 -15.82 -7.64
N LEU A 34 14.75 -14.87 -6.84
CA LEU A 34 14.63 -15.03 -5.38
C LEU A 34 13.21 -15.41 -4.93
N GLU A 35 12.31 -15.69 -5.87
CA GLU A 35 10.90 -15.94 -5.56
C GLU A 35 10.73 -17.17 -4.64
N TRP A 36 11.44 -18.26 -4.90
CA TRP A 36 11.37 -19.45 -4.07
C TRP A 36 11.92 -19.24 -2.67
N LEU A 37 12.99 -18.45 -2.53
CA LEU A 37 13.54 -18.11 -1.23
C LEU A 37 12.55 -17.25 -0.43
N LEU A 38 11.93 -16.25 -1.10
CA LEU A 38 10.90 -15.43 -0.46
C LEU A 38 9.68 -16.26 -0.07
N ALA A 39 9.21 -17.17 -0.94
CA ALA A 39 8.07 -18.04 -0.61
C ALA A 39 8.34 -18.90 0.63
N ARG A 40 9.55 -19.41 0.77
CA ARG A 40 9.98 -20.16 1.97
C ARG A 40 9.98 -19.27 3.21
N GLU A 41 10.59 -18.08 3.15
CA GLU A 41 10.58 -17.14 4.28
C GLU A 41 9.13 -16.80 4.70
N LEU A 42 8.26 -16.45 3.75
CA LEU A 42 6.87 -16.11 4.04
C LEU A 42 6.12 -17.28 4.68
N SER A 43 6.34 -18.51 4.22
CA SER A 43 5.75 -19.70 4.84
C SER A 43 6.20 -19.88 6.29
N GLU A 44 7.49 -19.68 6.59
CA GLU A 44 8.05 -19.74 7.95
C GLU A 44 7.49 -18.62 8.85
N LEU A 45 7.06 -17.49 8.26
CA LEU A 45 6.44 -16.36 8.94
C LEU A 45 4.91 -16.51 9.12
N GLY A 46 4.32 -17.63 8.68
CA GLY A 46 2.90 -17.93 8.87
C GLY A 46 2.01 -17.58 7.68
N ALA A 47 2.60 -17.28 6.51
CA ALA A 47 1.82 -17.07 5.28
C ALA A 47 1.26 -18.38 4.74
N THR A 48 0.05 -18.31 4.19
CA THR A 48 -0.66 -19.44 3.57
C THR A 48 -1.05 -19.12 2.13
N ASN A 49 -1.50 -20.09 1.36
CA ASN A 49 -1.98 -19.93 -0.02
C ASN A 49 -0.97 -19.21 -0.93
N LEU A 50 0.31 -19.54 -0.81
CA LEU A 50 1.37 -18.88 -1.57
C LEU A 50 1.25 -19.22 -3.07
N ARG A 51 1.28 -18.18 -3.91
CA ARG A 51 1.33 -18.27 -5.37
C ARG A 51 2.56 -17.52 -5.88
N ILE A 52 3.47 -18.27 -6.50
CA ILE A 52 4.72 -17.71 -7.02
C ILE A 52 4.46 -17.15 -8.41
N GLY A 53 4.67 -15.85 -8.58
CA GLY A 53 4.70 -15.14 -9.85
C GLY A 53 6.10 -14.59 -10.14
N ARG A 54 6.27 -13.95 -11.28
CA ARG A 54 7.56 -13.33 -11.60
C ARG A 54 7.83 -12.12 -10.71
N ARG A 55 8.87 -12.19 -9.88
CA ARG A 55 9.29 -11.16 -8.92
C ARG A 55 8.22 -10.82 -7.88
N THR A 56 7.24 -11.70 -7.69
CA THR A 56 6.12 -11.50 -6.78
C THR A 56 5.69 -12.81 -6.13
N ILE A 57 5.21 -12.74 -4.89
CA ILE A 57 4.50 -13.83 -4.22
C ILE A 57 3.17 -13.26 -3.74
N GLU A 58 2.07 -13.83 -4.21
CA GLU A 58 0.77 -13.60 -3.60
C GLU A 58 0.58 -14.59 -2.47
N PHE A 59 0.07 -14.14 -1.34
CA PHE A 59 -0.14 -14.99 -0.17
C PHE A 59 -1.30 -14.48 0.68
N THR A 60 -1.78 -15.32 1.57
CA THR A 60 -2.76 -14.97 2.59
C THR A 60 -2.06 -14.91 3.95
N GLY A 61 -2.30 -13.85 4.69
CA GLY A 61 -1.72 -13.66 6.03
C GLY A 61 -2.55 -12.76 6.90
N THR A 62 -2.37 -12.88 8.21
CA THR A 62 -2.94 -12.02 9.23
C THR A 62 -2.15 -10.72 9.34
N THR A 63 -2.61 -9.76 10.14
CA THR A 63 -1.86 -8.55 10.46
C THR A 63 -0.51 -8.88 11.10
N GLU A 64 -0.45 -9.91 11.94
CA GLU A 64 0.81 -10.41 12.50
C GLU A 64 1.75 -10.91 11.40
N THR A 65 1.25 -11.73 10.47
CA THR A 65 2.03 -12.22 9.31
C THR A 65 2.57 -11.06 8.48
N LEU A 66 1.74 -10.02 8.24
CA LEU A 66 2.14 -8.80 7.53
C LEU A 66 3.31 -8.10 8.22
N TYR A 67 3.19 -7.81 9.53
CA TYR A 67 4.26 -7.15 10.27
C TYR A 67 5.52 -7.99 10.34
N ARG A 68 5.41 -9.30 10.57
CA ARG A 68 6.55 -10.19 10.54
C ARG A 68 7.21 -10.24 9.18
N ALA A 69 6.45 -10.30 8.10
CA ALA A 69 7.00 -10.25 6.73
C ALA A 69 7.77 -8.94 6.45
N VAL A 70 7.28 -7.80 6.96
CA VAL A 70 7.97 -6.51 6.81
C VAL A 70 9.26 -6.44 7.64
N LEU A 71 9.26 -6.99 8.85
CA LEU A 71 10.37 -6.84 9.80
C LEU A 71 11.43 -7.94 9.68
N GLU A 72 11.04 -9.17 9.34
CA GLU A 72 11.91 -10.33 9.42
C GLU A 72 12.36 -10.86 8.04
N SER A 73 11.64 -10.56 6.94
CA SER A 73 12.07 -11.01 5.62
C SER A 73 13.34 -10.30 5.15
N ARG A 74 14.28 -11.07 4.62
CA ARG A 74 15.59 -10.59 4.13
C ARG A 74 15.60 -10.35 2.64
N VAL A 75 14.65 -10.93 1.90
CA VAL A 75 14.59 -10.85 0.45
C VAL A 75 13.34 -10.15 -0.09
N ALA A 76 12.36 -9.83 0.75
CA ALA A 76 11.25 -8.97 0.37
C ALA A 76 11.73 -7.53 0.18
N ILE A 77 11.45 -6.96 -0.99
CA ILE A 77 11.69 -5.53 -1.26
C ILE A 77 10.52 -4.69 -0.76
N ARG A 78 9.30 -5.22 -0.88
CA ARG A 78 8.05 -4.59 -0.44
C ARG A 78 7.02 -5.65 -0.12
N ILE A 79 6.19 -5.36 0.88
CA ILE A 79 4.95 -6.08 1.15
C ILE A 79 3.80 -5.12 0.83
N LEU A 80 2.88 -5.57 -0.02
CA LEU A 80 1.80 -4.76 -0.57
C LEU A 80 0.46 -5.36 -0.16
N GLU A 81 -0.44 -4.51 0.34
CA GLU A 81 -1.82 -4.84 0.65
C GLU A 81 -2.72 -4.31 -0.46
N PRO A 82 -3.50 -5.15 -1.16
CA PRO A 82 -4.41 -4.69 -2.20
C PRO A 82 -5.59 -3.95 -1.57
N LEU A 83 -5.79 -2.70 -1.99
CA LEU A 83 -6.96 -1.88 -1.62
C LEU A 83 -8.14 -2.08 -2.56
N GLY A 84 -7.88 -2.50 -3.80
CA GLY A 84 -8.91 -2.79 -4.77
C GLY A 84 -8.36 -3.13 -6.15
N ARG A 85 -9.20 -3.84 -6.92
CA ARG A 85 -8.97 -4.14 -8.33
C ARG A 85 -10.17 -3.65 -9.13
N PHE A 86 -9.91 -2.87 -10.16
CA PHE A 86 -10.92 -2.13 -10.92
C PHE A 86 -10.78 -2.40 -12.41
N ALA A 87 -11.90 -2.57 -13.10
CA ALA A 87 -11.96 -2.52 -14.55
C ALA A 87 -12.01 -1.05 -14.98
N VAL A 88 -11.07 -0.62 -15.83
CA VAL A 88 -10.89 0.77 -16.26
C VAL A 88 -10.52 0.83 -17.73
N SER A 89 -11.07 1.79 -18.46
CA SER A 89 -10.84 1.95 -19.89
C SER A 89 -10.43 3.38 -20.29
N SER A 90 -10.38 4.29 -19.34
CA SER A 90 -9.98 5.68 -19.56
C SER A 90 -9.43 6.29 -18.28
N PRO A 91 -8.71 7.44 -18.36
CA PRO A 91 -8.28 8.18 -17.17
C PRO A 91 -9.43 8.59 -16.26
N GLU A 92 -10.58 8.94 -16.83
CA GLU A 92 -11.78 9.32 -16.07
C GLU A 92 -12.38 8.13 -15.33
N SER A 93 -12.41 6.94 -15.96
CA SER A 93 -12.88 5.71 -15.30
C SER A 93 -11.93 5.29 -14.18
N LEU A 94 -10.61 5.44 -14.37
CA LEU A 94 -9.61 5.24 -13.33
C LEU A 94 -9.86 6.19 -12.14
N TYR A 95 -9.99 7.49 -12.41
CA TYR A 95 -10.29 8.49 -11.37
C TYR A 95 -11.56 8.13 -10.57
N LYS A 96 -12.67 7.81 -11.26
CA LYS A 96 -13.93 7.43 -10.63
C LYS A 96 -13.78 6.19 -9.75
N SER A 97 -13.10 5.17 -10.25
CA SER A 97 -12.86 3.91 -9.51
C SER A 97 -12.03 4.14 -8.25
N ILE A 98 -10.98 4.94 -8.34
CA ILE A 98 -10.16 5.29 -7.17
C ILE A 98 -10.93 6.18 -6.19
N SER A 99 -11.77 7.10 -6.68
CA SER A 99 -12.62 7.95 -5.83
C SER A 99 -13.69 7.19 -5.08
N SER A 100 -14.05 5.95 -5.51
CA SER A 100 -15.02 5.12 -4.80
C SER A 100 -14.49 4.48 -3.51
N VAL A 101 -13.17 4.50 -3.31
CA VAL A 101 -12.54 4.03 -2.06
C VAL A 101 -12.78 5.05 -0.95
N ASP A 102 -13.11 4.55 0.25
CA ASP A 102 -13.29 5.41 1.44
C ASP A 102 -11.93 5.89 1.98
N TRP A 103 -11.42 6.96 1.38
CA TRP A 103 -10.11 7.51 1.71
C TRP A 103 -10.02 8.08 3.13
N ALA A 104 -11.15 8.40 3.76
CA ALA A 104 -11.18 8.89 5.15
C ALA A 104 -10.66 7.84 6.14
N LYS A 105 -10.81 6.55 5.82
CA LYS A 105 -10.28 5.44 6.63
C LYS A 105 -8.78 5.23 6.47
N HIS A 106 -8.20 5.65 5.33
CA HIS A 106 -6.81 5.35 4.98
C HIS A 106 -5.86 6.52 5.20
N LEU A 107 -6.34 7.77 5.10
CA LEU A 107 -5.48 8.95 5.14
C LEU A 107 -6.15 10.13 5.84
N ARG A 108 -5.47 10.70 6.84
CA ARG A 108 -5.88 11.93 7.52
C ARG A 108 -5.27 13.15 6.82
N PRO A 109 -5.89 14.34 6.89
CA PRO A 109 -5.35 15.57 6.27
C PRO A 109 -3.97 16.00 6.78
N THR A 110 -3.58 15.57 7.99
CA THR A 110 -2.27 15.85 8.60
C THR A 110 -1.18 14.89 8.14
N GLN A 111 -1.54 13.84 7.46
CA GLN A 111 -0.63 12.83 6.93
C GLN A 111 -0.22 13.18 5.51
N THR A 112 0.83 12.52 5.01
CA THR A 112 1.38 12.75 3.68
C THR A 112 1.17 11.55 2.78
N LEU A 113 0.98 11.82 1.49
CA LEU A 113 0.70 10.83 0.44
C LEU A 113 1.86 10.75 -0.54
N ARG A 114 2.17 9.52 -0.96
CA ARG A 114 2.95 9.23 -2.17
C ARG A 114 2.19 8.24 -3.04
N VAL A 115 2.19 8.46 -4.33
CA VAL A 115 1.65 7.53 -5.32
C VAL A 115 2.74 7.18 -6.33
N ASP A 116 3.05 5.90 -6.44
CA ASP A 116 3.87 5.33 -7.50
C ASP A 116 2.96 4.55 -8.46
N ALA A 117 3.19 4.61 -9.77
CA ALA A 117 2.41 3.84 -10.74
C ALA A 117 3.32 3.05 -11.68
N ARG A 118 2.82 1.91 -12.13
CA ARG A 118 3.38 1.11 -13.22
C ARG A 118 2.30 0.86 -14.23
N VAL A 119 2.61 1.13 -15.49
CA VAL A 119 1.69 0.98 -16.60
C VAL A 119 2.28 -0.02 -17.59
N HIS A 120 1.45 -0.93 -18.08
CA HIS A 120 1.81 -1.91 -19.08
C HIS A 120 0.64 -2.15 -20.03
N ASP A 121 0.86 -1.93 -21.31
CA ASP A 121 -0.12 -2.16 -22.41
C ASP A 121 -1.53 -1.61 -22.08
N SER A 122 -1.63 -0.32 -21.76
CA SER A 122 -2.88 0.28 -21.32
C SER A 122 -3.17 1.60 -22.05
N PHE A 123 -4.36 2.16 -21.82
CA PHE A 123 -4.83 3.46 -22.36
C PHE A 123 -4.06 4.67 -21.82
N ILE A 124 -3.24 4.51 -20.80
CA ILE A 124 -2.27 5.50 -20.31
C ILE A 124 -0.86 5.00 -20.62
N ASP A 125 -0.07 5.80 -21.34
CA ASP A 125 1.31 5.44 -21.70
C ASP A 125 2.32 5.84 -20.62
N HIS A 126 2.00 6.86 -19.82
CA HIS A 126 2.94 7.44 -18.86
C HIS A 126 2.56 7.12 -17.41
N SER A 127 3.42 6.40 -16.71
CA SER A 127 3.22 6.05 -15.30
C SER A 127 3.09 7.27 -14.38
N LEU A 128 3.79 8.37 -14.69
CA LEU A 128 3.67 9.62 -13.93
C LEU A 128 2.24 10.21 -14.04
N TYR A 129 1.65 10.18 -15.23
CA TYR A 129 0.27 10.66 -15.44
C TYR A 129 -0.73 9.75 -14.71
N ALA A 130 -0.56 8.42 -14.78
CA ALA A 130 -1.41 7.49 -14.03
C ALA A 130 -1.31 7.74 -12.51
N ALA A 131 -0.10 7.96 -11.98
CA ALA A 131 0.10 8.30 -10.58
C ALA A 131 -0.57 9.62 -10.21
N GLN A 132 -0.57 10.61 -11.10
CA GLN A 132 -1.23 11.89 -10.88
C GLN A 132 -2.76 11.75 -10.81
N VAL A 133 -3.37 10.98 -11.72
CA VAL A 133 -4.81 10.68 -11.70
C VAL A 133 -5.21 10.04 -10.37
N VAL A 134 -4.47 9.03 -9.91
CA VAL A 134 -4.72 8.39 -8.61
C VAL A 134 -4.53 9.36 -7.45
N LYS A 135 -3.45 10.14 -7.46
CA LYS A 135 -3.19 11.16 -6.43
C LYS A 135 -4.34 12.17 -6.34
N ASP A 136 -4.84 12.67 -7.46
CA ASP A 136 -5.94 13.64 -7.49
C ASP A 136 -7.23 13.03 -6.92
N ALA A 137 -7.57 11.80 -7.30
CA ALA A 137 -8.72 11.08 -6.76
C ALA A 137 -8.64 10.89 -5.23
N VAL A 138 -7.46 10.50 -4.71
CA VAL A 138 -7.22 10.34 -3.27
C VAL A 138 -7.34 11.67 -2.53
N VAL A 139 -6.67 12.70 -3.03
CA VAL A 139 -6.66 14.04 -2.41
C VAL A 139 -8.05 14.64 -2.37
N ASP A 140 -8.83 14.50 -3.44
CA ASP A 140 -10.20 15.00 -3.50
C ASP A 140 -11.14 14.20 -2.59
N GLY A 141 -10.95 12.87 -2.47
CA GLY A 141 -11.68 12.03 -1.52
C GLY A 141 -11.43 12.43 -0.06
N VAL A 142 -10.17 12.62 0.32
CA VAL A 142 -9.81 13.11 1.67
C VAL A 142 -10.35 14.52 1.92
N ARG A 143 -10.27 15.41 0.92
CA ARG A 143 -10.82 16.77 1.02
C ARG A 143 -12.33 16.76 1.19
N ALA A 144 -13.04 15.91 0.46
CA ALA A 144 -14.50 15.79 0.59
C ALA A 144 -14.92 15.34 1.99
N ALA A 145 -14.17 14.40 2.58
CA ALA A 145 -14.46 13.87 3.91
C ALA A 145 -14.05 14.80 5.07
N HIS A 146 -12.95 15.54 4.93
CA HIS A 146 -12.34 16.29 6.04
C HIS A 146 -12.22 17.80 5.80
N GLY A 147 -12.64 18.32 4.64
CA GLY A 147 -12.54 19.74 4.29
C GLY A 147 -11.12 20.25 3.98
N ARG A 148 -10.08 19.42 4.15
CA ARG A 148 -8.67 19.77 3.94
C ARG A 148 -7.96 18.73 3.09
N ARG A 149 -6.97 19.19 2.31
CA ARG A 149 -6.14 18.32 1.47
C ARG A 149 -4.94 17.78 2.24
N PRO A 150 -4.56 16.49 2.06
CA PRO A 150 -3.29 15.98 2.53
C PRO A 150 -2.14 16.54 1.68
N ASN A 151 -0.95 16.61 2.26
CA ASN A 151 0.25 17.00 1.52
C ASN A 151 0.83 15.79 0.77
N VAL A 152 1.48 16.07 -0.36
CA VAL A 152 2.23 15.08 -1.13
C VAL A 152 3.70 15.17 -0.74
N GLN A 153 4.33 14.02 -0.46
CA GLN A 153 5.72 13.94 -0.06
C GLN A 153 6.42 12.76 -0.76
N LEU A 154 7.55 13.03 -1.40
CA LEU A 154 8.28 11.99 -2.15
C LEU A 154 9.04 11.01 -1.26
N HIS A 155 9.51 11.45 -0.09
CA HIS A 155 10.27 10.64 0.86
C HIS A 155 9.59 10.65 2.22
N GLY A 156 9.47 9.47 2.85
CA GLY A 156 8.88 9.35 4.19
C GLY A 156 7.37 9.66 4.24
N ALA A 157 6.63 9.44 3.14
CA ALA A 157 5.19 9.62 3.14
C ALA A 157 4.49 8.67 4.12
N SER A 158 3.49 9.17 4.83
CA SER A 158 2.70 8.39 5.81
C SER A 158 1.87 7.30 5.14
N LEU A 159 1.36 7.57 3.94
CA LEU A 159 0.67 6.59 3.10
C LEU A 159 1.39 6.51 1.75
N ARG A 160 1.80 5.32 1.39
CA ARG A 160 2.40 5.04 0.09
C ARG A 160 1.48 4.11 -0.69
N LEU A 161 1.04 4.57 -1.85
CA LEU A 161 0.21 3.82 -2.77
C LEU A 161 1.00 3.39 -3.99
N SER A 162 0.71 2.20 -4.49
CA SER A 162 1.27 1.66 -5.73
C SER A 162 0.14 1.24 -6.65
N LEU A 163 0.01 1.92 -7.80
CA LEU A 163 -0.90 1.52 -8.86
C LEU A 163 -0.19 0.55 -9.82
N HIS A 164 -0.83 -0.54 -10.13
CA HIS A 164 -0.48 -1.41 -11.26
C HIS A 164 -1.61 -1.39 -12.28
N LEU A 165 -1.37 -0.78 -13.43
CA LEU A 165 -2.30 -0.67 -14.54
C LEU A 165 -1.80 -1.56 -15.68
N SER A 166 -2.58 -2.58 -16.04
CA SER A 166 -2.27 -3.51 -17.11
C SER A 166 -3.51 -3.75 -17.97
N GLY A 167 -3.43 -3.41 -19.26
CA GLY A 167 -4.58 -3.40 -20.15
C GLY A 167 -5.68 -2.50 -19.58
N GLU A 168 -6.85 -3.07 -19.33
CA GLU A 168 -8.02 -2.43 -18.74
C GLU A 168 -8.20 -2.75 -17.26
N THR A 169 -7.15 -3.24 -16.59
CA THR A 169 -7.22 -3.58 -15.17
C THR A 169 -6.28 -2.70 -14.35
N ALA A 170 -6.83 -1.99 -13.39
CA ALA A 170 -6.10 -1.23 -12.38
C ALA A 170 -6.14 -1.97 -11.03
N THR A 171 -5.00 -2.27 -10.46
CA THR A 171 -4.89 -2.78 -9.09
C THR A 171 -4.16 -1.75 -8.24
N LEU A 172 -4.81 -1.33 -7.16
CA LEU A 172 -4.26 -0.36 -6.22
C LEU A 172 -3.81 -1.09 -4.96
N PHE A 173 -2.60 -0.79 -4.51
CA PHE A 173 -2.00 -1.35 -3.32
C PHE A 173 -1.60 -0.25 -2.33
N ARG A 174 -1.63 -0.58 -1.05
CA ARG A 174 -0.94 0.11 0.03
C ARG A 174 0.38 -0.59 0.29
N ASP A 175 1.48 0.17 0.42
CA ASP A 175 2.79 -0.31 0.86
C ASP A 175 2.76 -0.40 2.40
N ALA A 176 3.08 -1.55 2.96
CA ALA A 176 3.05 -1.81 4.39
C ALA A 176 4.29 -1.27 5.12
#